data_a73031bca569c5396f02f19065b84678
#
_entry.id   a73031bca569c5396f02f19065b84678
#
_cell.length_a   1.000
_cell.length_b   1.000
_cell.length_c   1.000
_cell.angle_alpha   90.00
_cell.angle_beta   90.00
_cell.angle_gamma   90.00
#
_symmetry.space_group_name_H-M   'P 1'
#
loop_
_entity.id
_entity.type
_entity.pdbx_description
1 polymer ?
#
loop_
_entity_poly.entity_id
_entity_poly.type
_entity_poly.pdbx_seq_one_letter_code
_entity_poly.pdbx_strand_id
1 'polypeptide(L)'
;MSDLAEIWAVAIGSGVAVGLLGLLAGWALRHRSLRWQLAVVGVVTTFTVLLGVQAISRRMLISDHDRSVVLIVTSAAAVVSLAVALVLATALVRWSESLGEDVRRVGAGETVVAERRGPAEFQALASELAAANQRLAEAREREQRLEESRRELVSWVSHDLRTPLAGIRVMAEALEDGIASEPARYHRQIRGEVDRMVVMVDDLFELSRIHAGQLVVRPQPVVLGDLVSEALAAADPVARARRVRLGGDVAHGLEVDADPAGLSRVLANLITNGIRHTPADGSVHVLARPVDGGIELAVTDGCGGIADDARQRVFEVGYRATSARTPDDPKQDVHTSRAGLGLAIVKGIVEAHDGRVDVENVGTTETPALGCRFRVVLPAR
;
A
#
# COMPACT_ATOMS: atom_id res chain seq x y z
N MET A 1 -54.17 58.37 1.05
CA MET A 1 -53.88 56.94 1.31
C MET A 1 -54.13 56.03 0.09
N SER A 2 -55.02 56.45 -0.81
CA SER A 2 -55.27 55.68 -2.10
C SER A 2 -54.07 55.64 -3.04
N ASP A 3 -53.34 56.73 -3.18
CA ASP A 3 -52.22 56.81 -4.15
C ASP A 3 -51.04 55.91 -3.78
N LEU A 4 -50.70 55.74 -2.47
CA LEU A 4 -49.65 54.85 -1.99
C LEU A 4 -49.98 53.38 -2.27
N ALA A 5 -51.24 53.00 -2.05
CA ALA A 5 -51.71 51.63 -2.32
C ALA A 5 -51.67 51.28 -3.80
N GLU A 6 -52.00 52.25 -4.68
CA GLU A 6 -51.95 52.10 -6.14
C GLU A 6 -50.50 51.96 -6.63
N ILE A 7 -49.57 52.74 -6.09
CA ILE A 7 -48.13 52.65 -6.40
C ILE A 7 -47.59 51.26 -6.05
N TRP A 8 -47.90 50.78 -4.81
CA TRP A 8 -47.52 49.44 -4.39
C TRP A 8 -48.11 48.35 -5.30
N ALA A 9 -49.37 48.45 -5.65
CA ALA A 9 -50.05 47.48 -6.50
C ALA A 9 -49.39 47.37 -7.89
N VAL A 10 -49.03 48.49 -8.50
CA VAL A 10 -48.33 48.55 -9.77
C VAL A 10 -46.89 48.03 -9.69
N ALA A 11 -46.16 48.42 -8.66
CA ALA A 11 -44.76 47.95 -8.46
C ALA A 11 -44.72 46.43 -8.23
N ILE A 12 -45.59 45.93 -7.37
CA ILE A 12 -45.65 44.46 -7.10
C ILE A 12 -46.19 43.73 -8.32
N GLY A 13 -47.23 44.21 -9.01
CA GLY A 13 -47.79 43.58 -10.18
C GLY A 13 -46.80 43.46 -11.32
N SER A 14 -46.07 44.53 -11.63
CA SER A 14 -45.02 44.51 -12.66
C SER A 14 -43.87 43.59 -12.29
N GLY A 15 -43.41 43.59 -11.00
CA GLY A 15 -42.40 42.73 -10.53
C GLY A 15 -42.77 41.24 -10.61
N VAL A 16 -43.99 40.90 -10.20
CA VAL A 16 -44.51 39.51 -10.29
C VAL A 16 -44.62 39.05 -11.73
N ALA A 17 -45.12 39.88 -12.63
CA ALA A 17 -45.21 39.54 -14.06
C ALA A 17 -43.85 39.25 -14.69
N VAL A 18 -42.87 40.11 -14.46
CA VAL A 18 -41.48 39.88 -14.94
C VAL A 18 -40.83 38.68 -14.30
N GLY A 19 -41.05 38.51 -12.98
CA GLY A 19 -40.56 37.32 -12.24
C GLY A 19 -41.11 36.01 -12.79
N LEU A 20 -42.41 35.93 -13.09
CA LEU A 20 -43.03 34.75 -13.71
C LEU A 20 -42.48 34.48 -15.12
N LEU A 21 -42.29 35.50 -15.92
CA LEU A 21 -41.64 35.35 -17.24
C LEU A 21 -40.19 34.87 -17.10
N GLY A 22 -39.46 35.37 -16.08
CA GLY A 22 -38.11 34.91 -15.76
C GLY A 22 -38.06 33.46 -15.35
N LEU A 23 -39.01 33.02 -14.52
CA LEU A 23 -39.11 31.61 -14.10
C LEU A 23 -39.42 30.70 -15.30
N LEU A 24 -40.32 31.10 -16.20
CA LEU A 24 -40.63 30.39 -17.45
C LEU A 24 -39.40 30.31 -18.35
N ALA A 25 -38.69 31.41 -18.55
CA ALA A 25 -37.46 31.44 -19.33
C ALA A 25 -36.36 30.54 -18.67
N GLY A 26 -36.18 30.58 -17.37
CA GLY A 26 -35.30 29.72 -16.61
C GLY A 26 -35.64 28.24 -16.76
N TRP A 27 -36.93 27.91 -16.68
CA TRP A 27 -37.42 26.55 -16.92
C TRP A 27 -37.17 26.06 -18.33
N ALA A 28 -37.43 26.91 -19.34
CA ALA A 28 -37.17 26.59 -20.75
C ALA A 28 -35.66 26.38 -21.02
N LEU A 29 -34.80 27.12 -20.33
CA LEU A 29 -33.34 27.04 -20.47
C LEU A 29 -32.65 26.06 -19.49
N ARG A 30 -33.40 25.29 -18.71
CA ARG A 30 -32.85 24.35 -17.69
C ARG A 30 -31.87 23.33 -18.24
N HIS A 31 -31.96 22.99 -19.53
CA HIS A 31 -31.07 22.06 -20.23
C HIS A 31 -29.96 22.77 -21.03
N ARG A 32 -29.90 24.10 -20.97
CA ARG A 32 -28.82 24.89 -21.57
C ARG A 32 -27.69 25.14 -20.58
N SER A 33 -26.54 25.59 -21.08
CA SER A 33 -25.38 25.90 -20.27
C SER A 33 -25.70 26.93 -19.18
N LEU A 34 -25.03 26.79 -18.01
CA LEU A 34 -25.19 27.65 -16.83
C LEU A 34 -25.10 29.14 -17.14
N ARG A 35 -24.29 29.54 -18.15
CA ARG A 35 -24.18 30.94 -18.63
C ARG A 35 -25.51 31.53 -19.07
N TRP A 36 -26.35 30.76 -19.75
CA TRP A 36 -27.67 31.24 -20.18
C TRP A 36 -28.63 31.40 -19.01
N GLN A 37 -28.60 30.50 -18.04
CA GLN A 37 -29.43 30.61 -16.84
C GLN A 37 -29.04 31.82 -15.99
N LEU A 38 -27.77 32.08 -15.80
CA LEU A 38 -27.27 33.25 -15.06
C LEU A 38 -27.55 34.55 -15.81
N ALA A 39 -27.44 34.56 -17.14
CA ALA A 39 -27.81 35.72 -17.99
C ALA A 39 -29.30 36.06 -17.85
N VAL A 40 -30.19 35.06 -17.84
CA VAL A 40 -31.65 35.28 -17.61
C VAL A 40 -31.89 35.92 -16.27
N VAL A 41 -31.25 35.47 -15.20
CA VAL A 41 -31.40 36.08 -13.86
C VAL A 41 -30.98 37.55 -13.87
N GLY A 42 -29.84 37.87 -14.48
CA GLY A 42 -29.34 39.24 -14.61
C GLY A 42 -30.29 40.14 -15.44
N VAL A 43 -30.81 39.61 -16.55
CA VAL A 43 -31.77 40.33 -17.38
C VAL A 43 -33.11 40.57 -16.66
N VAL A 44 -33.64 39.53 -16.03
CA VAL A 44 -34.92 39.60 -15.28
C VAL A 44 -34.86 40.60 -14.15
N THR A 45 -33.82 40.58 -13.34
CA THR A 45 -33.66 41.53 -12.23
C THR A 45 -33.51 42.95 -12.70
N THR A 46 -32.75 43.20 -13.77
CA THR A 46 -32.56 44.50 -14.37
C THR A 46 -33.88 45.03 -14.98
N PHE A 47 -34.61 44.20 -15.72
CA PHE A 47 -35.89 44.56 -16.30
C PHE A 47 -36.96 44.82 -15.24
N THR A 48 -37.00 44.07 -14.16
CA THR A 48 -37.93 44.27 -13.04
C THR A 48 -37.77 45.66 -12.45
N VAL A 49 -36.54 46.10 -12.18
CA VAL A 49 -36.25 47.41 -11.65
C VAL A 49 -36.60 48.52 -12.64
N LEU A 50 -36.20 48.39 -13.92
CA LEU A 50 -36.49 49.36 -14.96
C LEU A 50 -37.99 49.56 -15.19
N LEU A 51 -38.76 48.47 -15.29
CA LEU A 51 -40.21 48.56 -15.51
C LEU A 51 -40.92 49.12 -14.29
N GLY A 52 -40.51 48.72 -13.09
CA GLY A 52 -41.08 49.27 -11.86
C GLY A 52 -40.88 50.79 -11.71
N VAL A 53 -39.65 51.24 -11.91
CA VAL A 53 -39.33 52.69 -11.86
C VAL A 53 -40.07 53.45 -12.97
N GLN A 54 -40.14 52.90 -14.19
CA GLN A 54 -40.85 53.52 -15.33
C GLN A 54 -42.37 53.60 -15.09
N ALA A 55 -42.95 52.54 -14.52
CA ALA A 55 -44.39 52.51 -14.24
C ALA A 55 -44.79 53.52 -13.17
N ILE A 56 -43.97 53.68 -12.13
CA ILE A 56 -44.16 54.65 -11.07
C ILE A 56 -43.96 56.09 -11.59
N SER A 57 -42.87 56.33 -12.35
CA SER A 57 -42.57 57.66 -12.93
C SER A 57 -43.65 58.18 -13.83
N ARG A 58 -44.39 57.32 -14.57
CA ARG A 58 -45.54 57.73 -15.44
C ARG A 58 -46.79 58.14 -14.68
N ARG A 59 -46.95 57.65 -13.44
CA ARG A 59 -48.14 57.92 -12.63
C ARG A 59 -47.97 59.07 -11.63
N MET A 60 -46.70 59.36 -11.25
CA MET A 60 -46.42 60.56 -10.45
C MET A 60 -46.42 61.79 -11.36
N LEU A 61 -46.99 62.91 -10.89
CA LEU A 61 -46.93 64.21 -11.56
C LEU A 61 -45.51 64.79 -11.49
N ILE A 62 -44.56 64.15 -12.15
CA ILE A 62 -43.15 64.52 -12.20
C ILE A 62 -42.95 65.35 -13.49
N SER A 63 -42.10 66.37 -13.40
CA SER A 63 -41.75 67.18 -14.60
C SER A 63 -41.06 66.32 -15.67
N ASP A 64 -41.19 66.71 -16.93
CA ASP A 64 -40.56 66.01 -18.04
C ASP A 64 -39.04 65.96 -17.90
N HIS A 65 -38.43 66.93 -17.22
CA HIS A 65 -37.03 66.99 -16.88
C HIS A 65 -36.63 65.87 -15.88
N ASP A 66 -37.35 65.79 -14.74
CA ASP A 66 -37.09 64.80 -13.70
C ASP A 66 -37.30 63.38 -14.23
N ARG A 67 -38.30 63.15 -15.08
CA ARG A 67 -38.52 61.86 -15.73
C ARG A 67 -37.34 61.46 -16.61
N SER A 68 -36.78 62.40 -17.36
CA SER A 68 -35.60 62.14 -18.19
C SER A 68 -34.35 61.80 -17.35
N VAL A 69 -34.15 62.51 -16.24
CA VAL A 69 -33.05 62.22 -15.30
C VAL A 69 -33.18 60.80 -14.69
N VAL A 70 -34.38 60.47 -14.21
CA VAL A 70 -34.66 59.13 -13.66
C VAL A 70 -34.42 58.03 -14.70
N LEU A 71 -34.86 58.24 -15.95
CA LEU A 71 -34.61 57.29 -17.04
C LEU A 71 -33.13 57.11 -17.34
N ILE A 72 -32.38 58.19 -17.42
CA ILE A 72 -30.91 58.11 -17.70
C ILE A 72 -30.19 57.39 -16.59
N VAL A 73 -30.46 57.74 -15.33
CA VAL A 73 -29.81 57.14 -14.17
C VAL A 73 -30.15 55.67 -14.05
N THR A 74 -31.42 55.28 -14.21
CA THR A 74 -31.84 53.86 -14.09
C THR A 74 -31.35 53.05 -15.23
N SER A 75 -31.31 53.57 -16.49
CA SER A 75 -30.75 52.83 -17.65
C SER A 75 -29.22 52.68 -17.50
N ALA A 76 -28.49 53.69 -17.02
CA ALA A 76 -27.07 53.55 -16.77
C ALA A 76 -26.78 52.50 -15.69
N ALA A 77 -27.54 52.54 -14.58
CA ALA A 77 -27.42 51.55 -13.52
C ALA A 77 -27.73 50.11 -14.03
N ALA A 78 -28.73 49.96 -14.91
CA ALA A 78 -29.11 48.69 -15.51
C ALA A 78 -27.99 48.13 -16.41
N VAL A 79 -27.34 48.97 -17.20
CA VAL A 79 -26.20 48.54 -18.06
C VAL A 79 -25.02 48.08 -17.19
N VAL A 80 -24.67 48.82 -16.13
CA VAL A 80 -23.58 48.43 -15.20
C VAL A 80 -23.91 47.11 -14.50
N SER A 81 -25.13 46.97 -13.98
CA SER A 81 -25.58 45.74 -13.31
C SER A 81 -25.53 44.53 -14.23
N LEU A 82 -25.98 44.67 -15.47
CA LEU A 82 -25.93 43.59 -16.43
C LEU A 82 -24.49 43.21 -16.83
N ALA A 83 -23.61 44.20 -16.96
CA ALA A 83 -22.21 43.95 -17.27
C ALA A 83 -21.52 43.18 -16.12
N VAL A 84 -21.74 43.58 -14.85
CA VAL A 84 -21.21 42.85 -13.69
C VAL A 84 -21.77 41.43 -13.62
N ALA A 85 -23.07 41.24 -13.81
CA ALA A 85 -23.70 39.91 -13.82
C ALA A 85 -23.08 39.00 -14.91
N LEU A 86 -22.83 39.54 -16.10
CA LEU A 86 -22.23 38.81 -17.21
C LEU A 86 -20.77 38.39 -16.90
N VAL A 87 -19.99 39.28 -16.31
CA VAL A 87 -18.59 38.96 -15.89
C VAL A 87 -18.58 37.86 -14.85
N LEU A 88 -19.42 37.93 -13.83
CA LEU A 88 -19.54 36.90 -12.81
C LEU A 88 -20.01 35.56 -13.39
N ALA A 89 -21.01 35.59 -14.31
CA ALA A 89 -21.49 34.40 -14.96
C ALA A 89 -20.39 33.70 -15.78
N THR A 90 -19.59 34.45 -16.53
CA THR A 90 -18.49 33.89 -17.34
C THR A 90 -17.37 33.33 -16.46
N ALA A 91 -17.10 33.95 -15.33
CA ALA A 91 -16.12 33.44 -14.34
C ALA A 91 -16.58 32.09 -13.74
N LEU A 92 -17.82 32.00 -13.28
CA LEU A 92 -18.40 30.77 -12.74
C LEU A 92 -18.36 29.60 -13.74
N VAL A 93 -18.71 29.87 -14.99
CA VAL A 93 -18.68 28.87 -16.06
C VAL A 93 -17.25 28.36 -16.28
N ARG A 94 -16.26 29.24 -16.35
CA ARG A 94 -14.86 28.84 -16.51
C ARG A 94 -14.38 27.94 -15.36
N TRP A 95 -14.72 28.26 -14.12
CA TRP A 95 -14.36 27.42 -12.98
C TRP A 95 -15.06 26.05 -13.02
N SER A 96 -16.32 26.00 -13.42
CA SER A 96 -17.05 24.74 -13.61
C SER A 96 -16.45 23.89 -14.74
N GLU A 97 -16.03 24.50 -15.84
CA GLU A 97 -15.39 23.80 -16.97
C GLU A 97 -14.01 23.25 -16.56
N SER A 98 -13.19 24.02 -15.83
CA SER A 98 -11.88 23.54 -15.35
C SER A 98 -12.02 22.36 -14.39
N LEU A 99 -13.01 22.39 -13.46
CA LEU A 99 -13.27 21.25 -12.60
C LEU A 99 -13.73 20.02 -13.38
N GLY A 100 -14.54 20.20 -14.42
CA GLY A 100 -14.96 19.13 -15.33
C GLY A 100 -13.80 18.51 -16.13
N GLU A 101 -12.79 19.30 -16.46
CA GLU A 101 -11.55 18.79 -17.06
C GLU A 101 -10.71 17.99 -16.07
N ASP A 102 -10.57 18.48 -14.85
CA ASP A 102 -9.85 17.76 -13.78
C ASP A 102 -10.50 16.40 -13.50
N VAL A 103 -11.84 16.33 -13.43
CA VAL A 103 -12.57 15.05 -13.30
C VAL A 103 -12.26 14.09 -14.47
N ARG A 104 -12.22 14.59 -15.70
CA ARG A 104 -11.89 13.76 -16.86
C ARG A 104 -10.45 13.25 -16.84
N ARG A 105 -9.51 14.08 -16.42
CA ARG A 105 -8.10 13.69 -16.25
C ARG A 105 -7.93 12.62 -15.19
N VAL A 106 -8.61 12.75 -14.05
CA VAL A 106 -8.69 11.69 -13.02
C VAL A 106 -9.24 10.39 -13.60
N GLY A 107 -10.31 10.48 -14.41
CA GLY A 107 -10.88 9.30 -15.09
C GLY A 107 -9.92 8.64 -16.09
N ALA A 108 -9.02 9.41 -16.68
CA ALA A 108 -7.94 8.91 -17.54
C ALA A 108 -6.74 8.34 -16.78
N GLY A 109 -6.73 8.39 -15.44
CA GLY A 109 -5.65 7.89 -14.60
C GLY A 109 -4.51 8.88 -14.37
N GLU A 110 -4.70 10.17 -14.73
CA GLU A 110 -3.72 11.21 -14.48
C GLU A 110 -3.81 11.71 -13.04
N THR A 111 -2.67 12.09 -12.46
CA THR A 111 -2.63 12.77 -11.15
C THR A 111 -3.01 14.25 -11.34
N VAL A 112 -4.04 14.68 -10.63
CA VAL A 112 -4.51 16.07 -10.64
C VAL A 112 -4.05 16.77 -9.36
N VAL A 113 -3.36 17.91 -9.55
CA VAL A 113 -2.98 18.78 -8.43
C VAL A 113 -4.08 19.82 -8.26
N ALA A 114 -4.58 19.99 -7.04
CA ALA A 114 -5.62 20.97 -6.75
C ALA A 114 -5.08 22.40 -6.98
N GLU A 115 -5.53 23.04 -8.07
CA GLU A 115 -5.28 24.45 -8.28
C GLU A 115 -6.30 25.29 -7.47
N ARG A 116 -5.80 26.20 -6.64
CA ARG A 116 -6.66 27.10 -5.83
C ARG A 116 -7.22 28.24 -6.69
N ARG A 117 -8.18 27.92 -7.58
CA ARG A 117 -8.84 28.91 -8.46
C ARG A 117 -10.33 28.99 -8.13
N GLY A 118 -10.87 30.19 -8.12
CA GLY A 118 -12.30 30.41 -7.93
C GLY A 118 -12.76 30.56 -6.48
N PRO A 119 -14.08 30.57 -6.24
CA PRO A 119 -14.71 30.61 -4.92
C PRO A 119 -14.30 29.47 -4.00
N ALA A 120 -14.46 29.68 -2.68
CA ALA A 120 -14.04 28.71 -1.66
C ALA A 120 -14.68 27.32 -1.86
N GLU A 121 -15.91 27.27 -2.32
CA GLU A 121 -16.66 26.02 -2.58
C GLU A 121 -16.01 25.21 -3.70
N PHE A 122 -15.56 25.85 -4.78
CA PHE A 122 -14.87 25.19 -5.88
C PHE A 122 -13.47 24.73 -5.46
N GLN A 123 -12.76 25.51 -4.64
CA GLN A 123 -11.47 25.11 -4.10
C GLN A 123 -11.59 23.89 -3.15
N ALA A 124 -12.62 23.86 -2.30
CA ALA A 124 -12.92 22.74 -1.44
C ALA A 124 -13.18 21.47 -2.26
N LEU A 125 -14.03 21.57 -3.29
CA LEU A 125 -14.36 20.43 -4.16
C LEU A 125 -13.14 19.93 -4.95
N ALA A 126 -12.31 20.83 -5.47
CA ALA A 126 -11.06 20.47 -6.16
C ALA A 126 -10.08 19.76 -5.22
N SER A 127 -9.97 20.20 -3.96
CA SER A 127 -9.12 19.58 -2.96
C SER A 127 -9.60 18.18 -2.56
N GLU A 128 -10.91 17.98 -2.41
CA GLU A 128 -11.51 16.67 -2.16
C GLU A 128 -11.31 15.70 -3.33
N LEU A 129 -11.48 16.19 -4.56
CA LEU A 129 -11.21 15.42 -5.77
C LEU A 129 -9.75 14.97 -5.85
N ALA A 130 -8.79 15.88 -5.59
CA ALA A 130 -7.38 15.57 -5.57
C ALA A 130 -7.03 14.54 -4.50
N ALA A 131 -7.59 14.67 -3.28
CA ALA A 131 -7.40 13.71 -2.20
C ALA A 131 -7.98 12.33 -2.53
N ALA A 132 -9.16 12.28 -3.16
CA ALA A 132 -9.79 11.04 -3.60
C ALA A 132 -8.94 10.36 -4.70
N ASN A 133 -8.42 11.13 -5.65
CA ASN A 133 -7.55 10.64 -6.71
C ASN A 133 -6.24 10.05 -6.16
N GLN A 134 -5.63 10.73 -5.19
CA GLN A 134 -4.43 10.23 -4.53
C GLN A 134 -4.68 8.89 -3.82
N ARG A 135 -5.78 8.78 -3.06
CA ARG A 135 -6.15 7.51 -2.41
C ARG A 135 -6.38 6.39 -3.43
N LEU A 136 -6.99 6.71 -4.57
CA LEU A 136 -7.21 5.74 -5.65
C LEU A 136 -5.89 5.29 -6.28
N ALA A 137 -4.96 6.22 -6.51
CA ALA A 137 -3.62 5.90 -7.03
C ALA A 137 -2.85 4.99 -6.05
N GLU A 138 -2.84 5.33 -4.76
CA GLU A 138 -2.21 4.50 -3.73
C GLU A 138 -2.84 3.10 -3.60
N ALA A 139 -4.17 3.00 -3.76
CA ALA A 139 -4.86 1.72 -3.75
C ALA A 139 -4.48 0.86 -4.96
N ARG A 140 -4.41 1.45 -6.17
CA ARG A 140 -3.99 0.76 -7.39
C ARG A 140 -2.55 0.28 -7.32
N GLU A 141 -1.64 1.10 -6.78
CA GLU A 141 -0.25 0.69 -6.59
C GLU A 141 -0.11 -0.47 -5.60
N ARG A 142 -0.92 -0.48 -4.52
CA ARG A 142 -0.95 -1.60 -3.59
C ARG A 142 -1.47 -2.87 -4.26
N GLU A 143 -2.54 -2.77 -5.04
CA GLU A 143 -3.12 -3.88 -5.79
C GLU A 143 -2.12 -4.45 -6.82
N GLN A 144 -1.44 -3.58 -7.56
CA GLN A 144 -0.40 -4.00 -8.52
C GLN A 144 0.75 -4.73 -7.84
N ARG A 145 1.27 -4.19 -6.73
CA ARG A 145 2.34 -4.85 -5.95
C ARG A 145 1.91 -6.23 -5.43
N LEU A 146 0.67 -6.35 -4.96
CA LEU A 146 0.12 -7.63 -4.51
C LEU A 146 0.00 -8.63 -5.66
N GLU A 147 -0.46 -8.19 -6.82
CA GLU A 147 -0.61 -9.05 -8.00
C GLU A 147 0.76 -9.49 -8.57
N GLU A 148 1.76 -8.58 -8.60
CA GLU A 148 3.13 -8.89 -8.99
C GLU A 148 3.74 -9.93 -8.04
N SER A 149 3.65 -9.69 -6.73
CA SER A 149 4.13 -10.63 -5.71
C SER A 149 3.45 -12.00 -5.82
N ARG A 150 2.13 -12.03 -6.10
CA ARG A 150 1.39 -13.27 -6.31
C ARG A 150 1.89 -14.01 -7.54
N ARG A 151 2.15 -13.32 -8.66
CA ARG A 151 2.66 -13.94 -9.90
C ARG A 151 4.06 -14.50 -9.72
N GLU A 152 4.94 -13.75 -9.07
CA GLU A 152 6.29 -14.20 -8.74
C GLU A 152 6.25 -15.47 -7.89
N LEU A 153 5.40 -15.49 -6.86
CA LEU A 153 5.22 -16.61 -5.96
C LEU A 153 4.74 -17.85 -6.69
N VAL A 154 3.71 -17.73 -7.56
CA VAL A 154 3.19 -18.86 -8.36
C VAL A 154 4.23 -19.38 -9.34
N SER A 155 4.97 -18.50 -10.01
CA SER A 155 6.03 -18.87 -10.93
C SER A 155 7.15 -19.63 -10.23
N TRP A 156 7.59 -19.11 -9.11
CA TRP A 156 8.62 -19.69 -8.30
C TRP A 156 8.23 -21.08 -7.74
N VAL A 157 7.03 -21.19 -7.14
CA VAL A 157 6.49 -22.46 -6.62
C VAL A 157 6.43 -23.52 -7.71
N SER A 158 5.95 -23.14 -8.88
CA SER A 158 5.84 -24.07 -10.02
C SER A 158 7.21 -24.61 -10.45
N HIS A 159 8.24 -23.78 -10.41
CA HIS A 159 9.61 -24.17 -10.74
C HIS A 159 10.20 -25.09 -9.67
N ASP A 160 10.09 -24.72 -8.41
CA ASP A 160 10.76 -25.41 -7.29
C ASP A 160 10.06 -26.71 -6.87
N LEU A 161 8.77 -26.85 -7.15
CA LEU A 161 8.07 -28.13 -7.01
C LEU A 161 8.34 -29.10 -8.17
N ARG A 162 8.60 -28.61 -9.38
CA ARG A 162 8.86 -29.45 -10.54
C ARG A 162 10.14 -30.28 -10.39
N THR A 163 11.17 -29.69 -9.79
CA THR A 163 12.48 -30.37 -9.62
C THR A 163 12.40 -31.62 -8.76
N PRO A 164 11.88 -31.60 -7.51
CA PRO A 164 11.75 -32.81 -6.69
C PRO A 164 10.77 -33.82 -7.29
N LEU A 165 9.67 -33.35 -7.91
CA LEU A 165 8.73 -34.23 -8.59
C LEU A 165 9.37 -35.01 -9.75
N ALA A 166 10.21 -34.34 -10.56
CA ALA A 166 10.95 -35.01 -11.64
C ALA A 166 11.94 -36.03 -11.05
N GLY A 167 12.62 -35.69 -9.95
CA GLY A 167 13.51 -36.62 -9.26
C GLY A 167 12.78 -37.88 -8.72
N ILE A 168 11.64 -37.67 -8.07
CA ILE A 168 10.79 -38.78 -7.58
C ILE A 168 10.36 -39.68 -8.72
N ARG A 169 9.91 -39.08 -9.84
CA ARG A 169 9.48 -39.82 -11.02
C ARG A 169 10.60 -40.72 -11.59
N VAL A 170 11.79 -40.14 -11.81
CA VAL A 170 12.95 -40.92 -12.31
C VAL A 170 13.34 -42.03 -11.35
N MET A 171 13.30 -41.80 -10.04
CA MET A 171 13.59 -42.83 -9.04
C MET A 171 12.51 -43.94 -9.04
N ALA A 172 11.26 -43.60 -9.20
CA ALA A 172 10.16 -44.55 -9.29
C ALA A 172 10.25 -45.40 -10.56
N GLU A 173 10.49 -44.78 -11.72
CA GLU A 173 10.73 -45.48 -13.00
C GLU A 173 11.91 -46.44 -12.89
N ALA A 174 13.03 -46.06 -12.29
CA ALA A 174 14.19 -46.93 -12.09
C ALA A 174 13.90 -48.13 -11.17
N LEU A 175 13.00 -47.96 -10.18
CA LEU A 175 12.53 -49.05 -9.32
C LEU A 175 11.60 -50.02 -10.11
N GLU A 176 10.69 -49.48 -10.91
CA GLU A 176 9.74 -50.25 -11.74
C GLU A 176 10.46 -51.08 -12.82
N ASP A 177 11.46 -50.48 -13.49
CA ASP A 177 12.27 -51.15 -14.52
C ASP A 177 13.30 -52.13 -13.94
N GLY A 178 13.40 -52.24 -12.62
CA GLY A 178 14.36 -53.15 -11.98
C GLY A 178 15.84 -52.72 -12.14
N ILE A 179 16.11 -51.48 -12.57
CA ILE A 179 17.46 -50.97 -12.82
C ILE A 179 18.10 -50.48 -11.50
N ALA A 180 17.30 -50.29 -10.47
CA ALA A 180 17.76 -49.80 -9.16
C ALA A 180 18.61 -50.90 -8.46
N SER A 181 19.92 -50.72 -8.44
CA SER A 181 20.87 -51.64 -7.76
C SER A 181 20.63 -51.72 -6.24
N GLU A 182 20.12 -50.66 -5.62
CA GLU A 182 19.81 -50.56 -4.20
C GLU A 182 18.39 -50.00 -3.96
N PRO A 183 17.31 -50.80 -4.11
CA PRO A 183 15.93 -50.30 -3.99
C PRO A 183 15.65 -49.58 -2.68
N ALA A 184 16.19 -50.05 -1.56
CA ALA A 184 16.01 -49.41 -0.24
C ALA A 184 16.59 -48.01 -0.18
N ARG A 185 17.62 -47.67 -0.95
CA ARG A 185 18.19 -46.33 -1.08
C ARG A 185 17.24 -45.42 -1.85
N TYR A 186 16.70 -45.90 -2.97
CA TYR A 186 15.73 -45.14 -3.78
C TYR A 186 14.46 -44.83 -2.98
N HIS A 187 13.89 -45.78 -2.23
CA HIS A 187 12.75 -45.55 -1.36
C HIS A 187 13.05 -44.48 -0.28
N ARG A 188 14.25 -44.52 0.34
CA ARG A 188 14.64 -43.47 1.32
C ARG A 188 14.75 -42.09 0.66
N GLN A 189 15.30 -42.03 -0.56
CA GLN A 189 15.44 -40.76 -1.30
C GLN A 189 14.08 -40.20 -1.70
N ILE A 190 13.17 -41.03 -2.23
CA ILE A 190 11.77 -40.63 -2.56
C ILE A 190 11.10 -40.07 -1.32
N ARG A 191 11.18 -40.75 -0.19
CA ARG A 191 10.59 -40.28 1.06
C ARG A 191 11.17 -38.91 1.49
N GLY A 192 12.47 -38.76 1.38
CA GLY A 192 13.14 -37.48 1.71
C GLY A 192 12.72 -36.33 0.77
N GLU A 193 12.44 -36.62 -0.52
CA GLU A 193 11.89 -35.62 -1.43
C GLU A 193 10.45 -35.25 -1.09
N VAL A 194 9.62 -36.23 -0.72
CA VAL A 194 8.23 -35.99 -0.30
C VAL A 194 8.21 -35.15 0.99
N ASP A 195 9.03 -35.51 2.00
CA ASP A 195 9.12 -34.76 3.25
C ASP A 195 9.55 -33.28 2.99
N ARG A 196 10.45 -33.06 2.03
CA ARG A 196 10.84 -31.70 1.60
C ARG A 196 9.70 -30.93 0.94
N MET A 197 8.92 -31.61 0.08
CA MET A 197 7.78 -30.98 -0.56
C MET A 197 6.71 -30.58 0.45
N VAL A 198 6.47 -31.39 1.49
CA VAL A 198 5.54 -31.04 2.57
C VAL A 198 6.00 -29.75 3.26
N VAL A 199 7.25 -29.65 3.67
CA VAL A 199 7.79 -28.44 4.30
C VAL A 199 7.68 -27.22 3.36
N MET A 200 7.93 -27.42 2.05
CA MET A 200 7.82 -26.32 1.08
C MET A 200 6.37 -25.83 0.92
N VAL A 201 5.40 -26.74 0.93
CA VAL A 201 3.97 -26.41 0.88
C VAL A 201 3.55 -25.67 2.15
N ASP A 202 4.01 -26.10 3.34
CA ASP A 202 3.74 -25.41 4.61
C ASP A 202 4.35 -24.01 4.64
N ASP A 203 5.57 -23.86 4.13
CA ASP A 203 6.23 -22.55 4.00
C ASP A 203 5.46 -21.61 3.03
N LEU A 204 4.93 -22.17 1.95
CA LEU A 204 4.10 -21.43 0.98
C LEU A 204 2.78 -20.95 1.59
N PHE A 205 2.08 -21.81 2.33
CA PHE A 205 0.85 -21.42 3.02
C PHE A 205 1.10 -20.29 4.02
N GLU A 206 2.19 -20.39 4.78
CA GLU A 206 2.54 -19.34 5.75
C GLU A 206 2.87 -18.03 5.05
N LEU A 207 3.69 -18.06 3.99
CA LEU A 207 4.03 -16.89 3.22
C LEU A 207 2.78 -16.26 2.56
N SER A 208 1.86 -17.08 2.07
CA SER A 208 0.57 -16.61 1.55
C SER A 208 -0.25 -15.87 2.60
N ARG A 209 -0.28 -16.37 3.84
CA ARG A 209 -0.97 -15.70 4.97
C ARG A 209 -0.30 -14.38 5.36
N ILE A 210 1.03 -14.35 5.35
CA ILE A 210 1.82 -13.13 5.61
C ILE A 210 1.48 -12.06 4.55
N HIS A 211 1.54 -12.40 3.26
CA HIS A 211 1.27 -11.46 2.17
C HIS A 211 -0.18 -10.98 2.13
N ALA A 212 -1.14 -11.83 2.53
CA ALA A 212 -2.53 -11.46 2.64
C ALA A 212 -2.84 -10.58 3.88
N GLY A 213 -1.86 -10.31 4.75
CA GLY A 213 -2.07 -9.63 6.03
C GLY A 213 -2.97 -10.44 6.99
N GLN A 214 -3.04 -11.76 6.81
CA GLN A 214 -3.90 -12.68 7.58
C GLN A 214 -3.13 -13.46 8.64
N LEU A 215 -1.87 -13.11 8.89
CA LEU A 215 -1.12 -13.71 9.99
C LEU A 215 -1.68 -13.19 11.32
N VAL A 216 -2.38 -14.05 12.02
CA VAL A 216 -2.91 -13.73 13.35
C VAL A 216 -1.84 -14.05 14.37
N VAL A 217 -1.24 -13.02 14.93
CA VAL A 217 -0.32 -13.12 16.07
C VAL A 217 -1.13 -13.28 17.35
N ARG A 218 -0.82 -14.27 18.16
CA ARG A 218 -1.42 -14.50 19.47
C ARG A 218 -0.35 -14.30 20.56
N PRO A 219 -0.13 -13.05 20.99
CA PRO A 219 0.91 -12.75 21.96
C PRO A 219 0.59 -13.41 23.31
N GLN A 220 1.61 -14.02 23.89
CA GLN A 220 1.60 -14.51 25.27
C GLN A 220 3.01 -14.41 25.85
N PRO A 221 3.18 -14.39 27.17
CA PRO A 221 4.49 -14.37 27.77
C PRO A 221 5.30 -15.60 27.38
N VAL A 222 6.46 -15.40 26.75
CA VAL A 222 7.38 -16.45 26.31
C VAL A 222 8.71 -16.29 27.01
N VAL A 223 9.15 -17.32 27.73
CA VAL A 223 10.47 -17.40 28.33
C VAL A 223 11.48 -17.76 27.23
N LEU A 224 12.33 -16.79 26.84
CA LEU A 224 13.23 -16.97 25.70
C LEU A 224 14.30 -18.05 25.97
N GLY A 225 14.69 -18.28 27.24
CA GLY A 225 15.60 -19.34 27.59
C GLY A 225 15.11 -20.74 27.23
N ASP A 226 13.84 -21.01 27.49
CA ASP A 226 13.20 -22.28 27.17
C ASP A 226 13.04 -22.43 25.65
N LEU A 227 12.56 -21.40 24.99
CA LEU A 227 12.36 -21.37 23.52
C LEU A 227 13.66 -21.61 22.74
N VAL A 228 14.77 -20.95 23.16
CA VAL A 228 16.07 -21.11 22.50
C VAL A 228 16.61 -22.50 22.77
N SER A 229 16.49 -23.02 24.02
CA SER A 229 16.94 -24.37 24.38
C SER A 229 16.23 -25.45 23.58
N GLU A 230 14.91 -25.34 23.40
CA GLU A 230 14.10 -26.23 22.57
C GLU A 230 14.53 -26.18 21.11
N ALA A 231 14.71 -24.98 20.55
CA ALA A 231 15.14 -24.80 19.18
C ALA A 231 16.53 -25.38 18.90
N LEU A 232 17.47 -25.18 19.80
CA LEU A 232 18.80 -25.77 19.70
C LEU A 232 18.77 -27.30 19.80
N ALA A 233 17.99 -27.86 20.74
CA ALA A 233 17.81 -29.31 20.88
C ALA A 233 17.20 -29.94 19.62
N ALA A 234 16.21 -29.30 19.02
CA ALA A 234 15.59 -29.75 17.78
C ALA A 234 16.56 -29.72 16.58
N ALA A 235 17.47 -28.76 16.53
CA ALA A 235 18.45 -28.59 15.46
C ALA A 235 19.72 -29.45 15.61
N ASP A 236 20.01 -29.97 16.82
CA ASP A 236 21.25 -30.71 17.16
C ASP A 236 21.52 -31.92 16.24
N PRO A 237 20.56 -32.78 15.91
CA PRO A 237 20.84 -33.92 15.00
C PRO A 237 21.32 -33.46 13.60
N VAL A 238 20.77 -32.37 13.06
CA VAL A 238 21.17 -31.82 11.77
C VAL A 238 22.55 -31.19 11.85
N ALA A 239 22.83 -30.46 12.91
CA ALA A 239 24.13 -29.83 13.16
C ALA A 239 25.24 -30.88 13.27
N ARG A 240 25.03 -31.94 14.07
CA ARG A 240 25.99 -33.07 14.20
C ARG A 240 26.26 -33.74 12.87
N ALA A 241 25.22 -34.01 12.07
CA ALA A 241 25.39 -34.63 10.76
C ALA A 241 26.28 -33.79 9.82
N ARG A 242 26.28 -32.44 10.03
CA ARG A 242 27.12 -31.48 9.28
C ARG A 242 28.43 -31.08 10.00
N ARG A 243 28.69 -31.64 11.17
CA ARG A 243 29.81 -31.29 12.04
C ARG A 243 29.85 -29.80 12.39
N VAL A 244 28.68 -29.18 12.63
CA VAL A 244 28.56 -27.81 13.09
C VAL A 244 28.24 -27.81 14.59
N ARG A 245 28.91 -26.96 15.33
CA ARG A 245 28.66 -26.80 16.78
C ARG A 245 27.54 -25.79 17.00
N LEU A 246 26.58 -26.15 17.85
CA LEU A 246 25.53 -25.27 18.30
C LEU A 246 25.82 -24.74 19.71
N GLY A 247 25.49 -23.46 19.92
CA GLY A 247 25.57 -22.84 21.26
C GLY A 247 24.51 -21.72 21.37
N GLY A 248 24.25 -21.32 22.61
CA GLY A 248 23.34 -20.21 22.87
C GLY A 248 23.56 -19.58 24.22
N ASP A 249 23.46 -18.26 24.28
CA ASP A 249 23.53 -17.46 25.51
C ASP A 249 22.22 -16.60 25.57
N VAL A 250 21.45 -16.83 26.61
CA VAL A 250 20.21 -16.09 26.86
C VAL A 250 20.33 -15.38 28.22
N ALA A 251 20.05 -14.08 28.22
CA ALA A 251 20.03 -13.32 29.49
C ALA A 251 18.99 -13.91 30.45
N HIS A 252 19.35 -14.04 31.71
CA HIS A 252 18.55 -14.73 32.72
C HIS A 252 17.18 -14.03 32.92
N GLY A 253 16.09 -14.83 32.94
CA GLY A 253 14.75 -14.30 33.17
C GLY A 253 14.19 -13.43 32.02
N LEU A 254 14.70 -13.54 30.80
CA LEU A 254 14.26 -12.78 29.67
C LEU A 254 12.95 -13.33 29.13
N GLU A 255 11.91 -12.50 29.19
CA GLU A 255 10.55 -12.80 28.68
C GLU A 255 10.12 -11.78 27.63
N VAL A 256 9.32 -12.21 26.66
CA VAL A 256 8.74 -11.37 25.61
C VAL A 256 7.29 -11.75 25.39
N ASP A 257 6.41 -10.76 25.16
CA ASP A 257 5.05 -11.01 24.70
C ASP A 257 5.04 -11.25 23.19
N ALA A 258 4.91 -12.52 22.80
CA ALA A 258 4.96 -12.92 21.39
C ALA A 258 4.16 -14.19 21.14
N ASP A 259 3.93 -14.52 19.87
CA ASP A 259 3.39 -15.83 19.48
C ASP A 259 4.49 -16.89 19.54
N PRO A 260 4.42 -17.89 20.46
CA PRO A 260 5.48 -18.88 20.62
C PRO A 260 5.72 -19.70 19.35
N ALA A 261 4.66 -20.06 18.63
CA ALA A 261 4.76 -20.82 17.39
C ALA A 261 5.49 -20.00 16.30
N GLY A 262 5.16 -18.70 16.20
CA GLY A 262 5.85 -17.77 15.32
C GLY A 262 7.33 -17.64 15.66
N LEU A 263 7.69 -17.42 16.94
CA LEU A 263 9.09 -17.30 17.35
C LEU A 263 9.87 -18.60 17.22
N SER A 264 9.26 -19.75 17.53
CA SER A 264 9.89 -21.06 17.29
C SER A 264 10.23 -21.24 15.81
N ARG A 265 9.33 -20.82 14.91
CA ARG A 265 9.56 -20.87 13.47
C ARG A 265 10.65 -19.92 13.00
N VAL A 266 10.73 -18.71 13.57
CA VAL A 266 11.83 -17.76 13.33
C VAL A 266 13.16 -18.38 13.70
N LEU A 267 13.29 -18.91 14.93
CA LEU A 267 14.52 -19.58 15.39
C LEU A 267 14.87 -20.78 14.53
N ALA A 268 13.93 -21.67 14.23
CA ALA A 268 14.17 -22.85 13.42
C ALA A 268 14.68 -22.47 12.00
N ASN A 269 14.12 -21.43 11.38
CA ASN A 269 14.57 -20.94 10.08
C ASN A 269 15.97 -20.35 10.15
N LEU A 270 16.27 -19.49 11.15
CA LEU A 270 17.57 -18.86 11.29
C LEU A 270 18.67 -19.88 11.64
N ILE A 271 18.42 -20.77 12.60
CA ILE A 271 19.37 -21.81 13.01
C ILE A 271 19.66 -22.77 11.87
N THR A 272 18.63 -23.26 11.17
CA THR A 272 18.80 -24.17 10.04
C THR A 272 19.54 -23.50 8.88
N ASN A 273 19.27 -22.21 8.63
CA ASN A 273 20.01 -21.43 7.66
C ASN A 273 21.49 -21.31 8.05
N GLY A 274 21.78 -20.99 9.31
CA GLY A 274 23.14 -20.92 9.85
C GLY A 274 23.88 -22.25 9.72
N ILE A 275 23.28 -23.38 10.12
CA ILE A 275 23.88 -24.72 9.98
C ILE A 275 24.21 -25.04 8.52
N ARG A 276 23.36 -24.62 7.60
CA ARG A 276 23.51 -24.90 6.17
C ARG A 276 24.69 -24.14 5.55
N HIS A 277 24.89 -22.91 5.93
CA HIS A 277 25.91 -22.03 5.35
C HIS A 277 27.23 -22.02 6.13
N THR A 278 27.27 -22.62 7.30
CA THR A 278 28.49 -22.79 8.08
C THR A 278 29.28 -23.98 7.58
N PRO A 279 30.59 -23.83 7.28
CA PRO A 279 31.47 -24.95 6.95
C PRO A 279 31.56 -25.99 8.11
N ALA A 280 31.97 -27.21 7.79
CA ALA A 280 32.24 -28.24 8.76
C ALA A 280 33.25 -27.73 9.82
N ASP A 281 33.05 -28.14 11.05
CA ASP A 281 33.82 -27.73 12.24
C ASP A 281 33.63 -26.25 12.68
N GLY A 282 32.75 -25.51 11.97
CA GLY A 282 32.28 -24.17 12.36
C GLY A 282 31.26 -24.18 13.49
N SER A 283 30.68 -23.01 13.77
CA SER A 283 29.69 -22.86 14.87
C SER A 283 28.55 -21.96 14.47
N VAL A 284 27.36 -22.27 15.00
CA VAL A 284 26.17 -21.40 14.98
C VAL A 284 25.81 -21.08 16.43
N HIS A 285 25.63 -19.80 16.70
CA HIS A 285 25.42 -19.29 18.05
C HIS A 285 24.17 -18.42 18.12
N VAL A 286 23.29 -18.71 19.09
CA VAL A 286 22.07 -17.97 19.36
C VAL A 286 22.28 -17.07 20.58
N LEU A 287 21.99 -15.78 20.46
CA LEU A 287 22.07 -14.79 21.53
C LEU A 287 20.70 -14.16 21.76
N ALA A 288 20.25 -14.07 23.02
CA ALA A 288 19.10 -13.28 23.40
C ALA A 288 19.45 -12.35 24.57
N ARG A 289 19.17 -11.04 24.36
CA ARG A 289 19.49 -10.01 25.36
C ARG A 289 18.54 -8.82 25.29
N PRO A 290 18.39 -8.08 26.40
CA PRO A 290 17.67 -6.79 26.34
C PRO A 290 18.51 -5.75 25.58
N VAL A 291 17.81 -4.89 24.82
CA VAL A 291 18.39 -3.74 24.12
C VAL A 291 17.49 -2.53 24.31
N ASP A 292 17.98 -1.33 23.94
CA ASP A 292 17.17 -0.13 23.98
C ASP A 292 15.93 -0.28 23.08
N GLY A 293 14.75 -0.23 23.71
CA GLY A 293 13.46 -0.34 23.03
C GLY A 293 12.95 -1.77 22.80
N GLY A 294 13.60 -2.81 23.36
CA GLY A 294 13.09 -4.17 23.19
C GLY A 294 14.06 -5.30 23.57
N ILE A 295 13.88 -6.40 22.88
CA ILE A 295 14.68 -7.61 23.06
C ILE A 295 15.32 -7.97 21.72
N GLU A 296 16.62 -8.17 21.73
CA GLU A 296 17.38 -8.70 20.60
C GLU A 296 17.48 -10.22 20.69
N LEU A 297 17.10 -10.89 19.61
CA LEU A 297 17.36 -12.29 19.36
C LEU A 297 18.24 -12.39 18.11
N ALA A 298 19.45 -12.90 18.25
CA ALA A 298 20.42 -12.95 17.18
C ALA A 298 20.93 -14.37 16.94
N VAL A 299 21.10 -14.74 15.66
CA VAL A 299 21.75 -15.99 15.25
C VAL A 299 22.99 -15.63 14.44
N THR A 300 24.16 -16.04 14.95
CA THR A 300 25.45 -15.83 14.31
C THR A 300 25.96 -17.14 13.74
N ASP A 301 26.40 -17.11 12.50
CA ASP A 301 26.91 -18.28 11.77
C ASP A 301 28.26 -18.00 11.12
N GLY A 302 28.89 -19.06 10.60
CA GLY A 302 30.19 -18.99 9.92
C GLY A 302 30.08 -18.95 8.39
N CYS A 303 29.10 -18.24 7.83
CA CYS A 303 28.82 -18.25 6.39
C CYS A 303 29.92 -17.65 5.49
N GLY A 304 30.93 -16.99 6.07
CA GLY A 304 31.95 -16.28 5.29
C GLY A 304 31.56 -14.88 4.85
N GLY A 305 30.36 -14.40 5.23
CA GLY A 305 29.83 -13.07 4.91
C GLY A 305 28.87 -13.06 3.74
N ILE A 306 28.09 -11.97 3.67
CA ILE A 306 27.12 -11.67 2.61
C ILE A 306 27.56 -10.39 1.90
N ALA A 307 27.52 -10.36 0.57
CA ALA A 307 27.82 -9.17 -0.20
C ALA A 307 26.87 -8.02 0.14
N ASP A 308 27.35 -6.78 0.10
CA ASP A 308 26.61 -5.61 0.54
C ASP A 308 25.30 -5.40 -0.22
N ASP A 309 25.29 -5.67 -1.52
CA ASP A 309 24.12 -5.61 -2.38
C ASP A 309 23.09 -6.73 -2.10
N ALA A 310 23.56 -7.84 -1.55
CA ALA A 310 22.74 -8.99 -1.19
C ALA A 310 22.06 -8.84 0.17
N ARG A 311 22.66 -8.07 1.12
CA ARG A 311 22.16 -7.98 2.51
C ARG A 311 20.71 -7.48 2.62
N GLN A 312 20.29 -6.56 1.76
CA GLN A 312 18.91 -6.10 1.74
C GLN A 312 17.96 -7.11 1.08
N ARG A 313 18.49 -7.92 0.16
CA ARG A 313 17.72 -8.83 -0.67
C ARG A 313 17.57 -10.24 -0.08
N VAL A 314 18.35 -10.62 0.93
CA VAL A 314 18.28 -11.98 1.49
C VAL A 314 16.92 -12.32 2.12
N PHE A 315 16.11 -11.31 2.43
CA PHE A 315 14.75 -11.48 2.95
C PHE A 315 13.67 -11.44 1.85
N GLU A 316 14.04 -11.24 0.58
CA GLU A 316 13.12 -11.31 -0.55
C GLU A 316 12.73 -12.76 -0.82
N VAL A 317 11.49 -12.97 -1.29
CA VAL A 317 10.98 -14.30 -1.62
C VAL A 317 11.79 -14.91 -2.75
N GLY A 318 12.26 -16.15 -2.55
CA GLY A 318 13.01 -16.87 -3.57
C GLY A 318 14.44 -16.38 -3.79
N TYR A 319 14.91 -15.37 -3.04
CA TYR A 319 16.28 -14.91 -3.17
C TYR A 319 17.28 -15.99 -2.75
N ARG A 320 18.24 -16.25 -3.60
CA ARG A 320 19.38 -17.15 -3.35
C ARG A 320 20.64 -16.37 -3.64
N ALA A 321 21.45 -16.12 -2.62
CA ALA A 321 22.77 -15.60 -2.87
C ALA A 321 23.50 -16.62 -3.77
N THR A 322 23.90 -16.20 -4.96
CA THR A 322 24.87 -16.94 -5.78
C THR A 322 26.20 -16.84 -5.05
N SER A 323 26.33 -17.64 -3.98
CA SER A 323 27.59 -17.74 -3.26
C SER A 323 28.64 -18.19 -4.25
N ALA A 324 29.76 -17.48 -4.22
CA ALA A 324 30.97 -17.81 -4.96
C ALA A 324 31.18 -19.34 -4.91
N ARG A 325 31.10 -19.93 -6.08
CA ARG A 325 31.36 -21.36 -6.30
C ARG A 325 32.76 -21.65 -5.79
N THR A 326 32.85 -22.41 -4.74
CA THR A 326 34.02 -23.29 -4.59
C THR A 326 33.76 -24.46 -5.55
N PRO A 327 34.53 -24.63 -6.62
CA PRO A 327 34.18 -25.55 -7.73
C PRO A 327 34.28 -27.04 -7.43
N ASP A 328 34.74 -27.50 -6.29
CA ASP A 328 35.19 -28.87 -6.15
C ASP A 328 34.58 -29.62 -4.96
N ASP A 329 33.26 -29.88 -4.96
CA ASP A 329 32.74 -31.08 -4.31
C ASP A 329 31.49 -31.61 -5.04
N PRO A 330 31.63 -32.60 -5.94
CA PRO A 330 30.50 -33.27 -6.58
C PRO A 330 29.67 -34.14 -5.63
N LYS A 331 30.01 -34.17 -4.32
CA LYS A 331 29.27 -34.83 -3.25
C LYS A 331 28.48 -33.89 -2.36
N GLN A 332 28.52 -32.58 -2.63
CA GLN A 332 27.58 -31.66 -1.94
C GLN A 332 26.17 -32.02 -2.39
N ASP A 333 25.46 -32.60 -1.46
CA ASP A 333 24.09 -33.05 -1.57
C ASP A 333 23.22 -32.07 -2.36
N VAL A 334 22.87 -32.47 -3.58
CA VAL A 334 21.78 -31.91 -4.40
C VAL A 334 20.47 -31.84 -3.58
N HIS A 335 20.47 -32.47 -2.42
CA HIS A 335 19.37 -32.77 -1.54
C HIS A 335 19.01 -31.70 -0.48
N THR A 336 19.69 -30.56 -0.40
CA THR A 336 19.45 -29.58 0.67
C THR A 336 18.97 -28.20 0.20
N SER A 337 18.41 -28.09 -1.00
CA SER A 337 17.85 -26.82 -1.48
C SER A 337 16.52 -26.54 -0.80
N ARG A 338 16.52 -25.85 0.36
CA ARG A 338 15.31 -25.14 0.79
C ARG A 338 15.04 -23.97 -0.14
N ALA A 339 13.81 -23.76 -0.41
CA ALA A 339 13.21 -22.92 -1.42
C ALA A 339 13.46 -21.40 -1.32
N GLY A 340 14.39 -20.90 -0.50
CA GLY A 340 14.60 -19.47 -0.34
C GLY A 340 13.44 -18.72 0.33
N LEU A 341 12.52 -19.45 0.99
CA LEU A 341 11.35 -18.87 1.68
C LEU A 341 11.61 -18.57 3.15
N GLY A 342 12.53 -19.31 3.79
CA GLY A 342 12.71 -19.27 5.25
C GLY A 342 13.01 -17.86 5.79
N LEU A 343 13.87 -17.09 5.12
CA LEU A 343 14.18 -15.71 5.56
C LEU A 343 13.04 -14.72 5.27
N ALA A 344 12.29 -14.91 4.20
CA ALA A 344 11.09 -14.11 3.93
C ALA A 344 9.99 -14.38 4.99
N ILE A 345 9.83 -15.63 5.41
CA ILE A 345 8.93 -16.01 6.52
C ILE A 345 9.40 -15.38 7.83
N VAL A 346 10.71 -15.43 8.14
CA VAL A 346 11.28 -14.76 9.32
C VAL A 346 10.90 -13.29 9.33
N LYS A 347 11.12 -12.58 8.21
CA LYS A 347 10.77 -11.15 8.07
C LYS A 347 9.28 -10.92 8.32
N GLY A 348 8.41 -11.68 7.67
CA GLY A 348 6.97 -11.52 7.81
C GLY A 348 6.45 -11.80 9.23
N ILE A 349 6.97 -12.82 9.91
CA ILE A 349 6.60 -13.10 11.30
C ILE A 349 7.09 -12.00 12.23
N VAL A 350 8.33 -11.53 12.06
CA VAL A 350 8.91 -10.47 12.89
C VAL A 350 8.17 -9.15 12.70
N GLU A 351 7.86 -8.78 11.47
CA GLU A 351 7.07 -7.57 11.16
C GLU A 351 5.63 -7.65 11.72
N ALA A 352 5.02 -8.83 11.72
CA ALA A 352 3.70 -9.04 12.34
C ALA A 352 3.72 -8.90 13.88
N HIS A 353 4.90 -8.99 14.50
CA HIS A 353 5.13 -8.72 15.93
C HIS A 353 5.57 -7.27 16.19
N ASP A 354 5.42 -6.35 15.22
CA ASP A 354 5.92 -4.98 15.29
C ASP A 354 7.45 -4.89 15.50
N GLY A 355 8.16 -5.98 15.17
CA GLY A 355 9.61 -6.10 15.26
C GLY A 355 10.31 -5.73 13.96
N ARG A 356 11.63 -5.84 13.98
CA ARG A 356 12.47 -5.68 12.78
C ARG A 356 13.53 -6.77 12.73
N VAL A 357 13.91 -7.13 11.50
CA VAL A 357 15.01 -8.08 11.24
C VAL A 357 16.03 -7.44 10.31
N ASP A 358 17.30 -7.65 10.62
CA ASP A 358 18.42 -7.23 9.79
C ASP A 358 19.52 -8.31 9.78
N VAL A 359 20.52 -8.12 8.90
CA VAL A 359 21.69 -8.97 8.81
C VAL A 359 22.96 -8.12 8.68
N GLU A 360 23.98 -8.49 9.41
CA GLU A 360 25.31 -7.88 9.38
C GLU A 360 26.41 -8.93 9.20
N ASN A 361 27.51 -8.54 8.57
CA ASN A 361 28.70 -9.37 8.53
C ASN A 361 29.47 -9.24 9.86
N VAL A 362 29.93 -10.35 10.37
CA VAL A 362 30.72 -10.43 11.60
C VAL A 362 32.14 -10.81 11.23
N GLY A 363 33.12 -10.05 11.73
CA GLY A 363 34.52 -10.31 11.46
C GLY A 363 35.41 -9.57 12.45
N THR A 364 36.72 -9.82 12.37
CA THR A 364 37.74 -9.04 13.05
C THR A 364 38.38 -8.03 12.10
N THR A 365 39.16 -7.09 12.64
CA THR A 365 39.89 -6.09 11.82
C THR A 365 40.86 -6.75 10.83
N GLU A 366 41.33 -7.98 11.12
CA GLU A 366 42.25 -8.74 10.28
C GLU A 366 41.53 -9.68 9.30
N THR A 367 40.28 -10.09 9.61
CA THR A 367 39.43 -10.94 8.78
C THR A 367 38.02 -10.34 8.72
N PRO A 368 37.73 -9.50 7.74
CA PRO A 368 36.53 -8.65 7.73
C PRO A 368 35.20 -9.40 7.60
N ALA A 369 35.18 -10.66 7.21
CA ALA A 369 33.95 -11.44 7.12
C ALA A 369 34.18 -12.91 7.50
N LEU A 370 34.09 -13.23 8.78
CA LEU A 370 34.13 -14.61 9.28
C LEU A 370 32.75 -15.28 9.26
N GLY A 371 31.67 -14.50 9.22
CA GLY A 371 30.31 -15.01 9.27
C GLY A 371 29.26 -13.91 9.13
N CYS A 372 28.02 -14.31 9.40
CA CYS A 372 26.86 -13.44 9.37
C CYS A 372 26.15 -13.48 10.71
N ARG A 373 25.53 -12.35 11.09
CA ARG A 373 24.62 -12.26 12.22
C ARG A 373 23.27 -11.78 11.73
N PHE A 374 22.26 -12.63 11.85
CA PHE A 374 20.86 -12.28 11.68
C PHE A 374 20.33 -11.79 13.02
N ARG A 375 19.81 -10.57 13.05
CA ARG A 375 19.35 -9.90 14.26
C ARG A 375 17.88 -9.58 14.16
N VAL A 376 17.11 -10.07 15.11
CA VAL A 376 15.68 -9.79 15.28
C VAL A 376 15.52 -8.93 16.52
N VAL A 377 14.83 -7.82 16.42
CA VAL A 377 14.49 -6.94 17.54
C VAL A 377 12.99 -6.91 17.70
N LEU A 378 12.50 -7.37 18.84
CA LEU A 378 11.10 -7.34 19.23
C LEU A 378 10.86 -6.21 20.23
N PRO A 379 9.73 -5.48 20.16
CA PRO A 379 9.43 -4.43 21.13
C PRO A 379 9.28 -5.01 22.54
N ALA A 380 9.79 -4.31 23.55
CA ALA A 380 9.40 -4.56 24.93
C ALA A 380 7.99 -4.01 25.12
N ARG A 381 7.06 -4.87 25.52
CA ARG A 381 5.70 -4.45 25.90
C ARG A 381 5.58 -4.38 27.41
#